data_a6e78d44458067ca983ffb026fe4247e
#
_entry.id   a6e78d44458067ca983ffb026fe4247e
#
_cell.length_a   1.000
_cell.length_b   1.000
_cell.length_c   1.000
_cell.angle_alpha   90.00
_cell.angle_beta   90.00
_cell.angle_gamma   90.00
#
_symmetry.space_group_name_H-M   'P 1'
#
loop_
_entity.id
_entity.type
_entity.pdbx_description
1 polymer ?
#
loop_
_entity_poly.entity_id
_entity_poly.type
_entity_poly.pdbx_seq_one_letter_code
_entity_poly.pdbx_strand_id
1 'polypeptide(L)'
;MNFEISYDFVSIACFDTAPFKLLLFVCLSVVGDSTSISCGSKTNVMTVGVYNSFSCNSTCSRFSATPALPAGILFANDTIYGTPVETSSLITYTIDCSGDYGIFSLGGDSCVLFSFVVLGYPTELSAGFSEQTVFIGLPFIPIRFTGNTVFTEYSITPAVTDGLEFDESTGRLSGVYTGSVGRRSFEVTGKNQYGSVSTMITLNFQRR
;
A
#
# COMPACT_ATOMS: atom_id res chain seq x y z
N MET A 1 -33.93 44.63 2.39
CA MET A 1 -34.06 43.33 1.73
C MET A 1 -32.75 43.14 0.97
N ASN A 2 -31.75 42.61 1.70
CA ASN A 2 -30.41 42.36 1.12
C ASN A 2 -30.38 40.92 0.62
N PHE A 3 -30.21 40.78 -0.69
CA PHE A 3 -29.89 39.50 -1.30
C PHE A 3 -28.36 39.34 -1.25
N GLU A 4 -27.85 38.49 -0.33
CA GLU A 4 -26.50 37.94 -0.43
C GLU A 4 -26.54 36.83 -1.46
N ILE A 5 -25.87 37.04 -2.58
CA ILE A 5 -25.58 35.99 -3.55
C ILE A 5 -24.20 35.48 -3.16
N SER A 6 -24.17 34.35 -2.46
CA SER A 6 -22.93 33.60 -2.24
C SER A 6 -22.59 32.85 -3.53
N TYR A 7 -21.54 33.26 -4.20
CA TYR A 7 -20.93 32.51 -5.29
C TYR A 7 -19.77 31.71 -4.72
N ASP A 8 -20.01 30.47 -4.36
CA ASP A 8 -18.93 29.52 -4.11
C ASP A 8 -18.44 28.96 -5.47
N PHE A 9 -17.55 29.72 -6.11
CA PHE A 9 -16.77 29.20 -7.22
C PHE A 9 -15.55 28.50 -6.66
N VAL A 10 -15.54 27.20 -6.80
CA VAL A 10 -14.33 26.44 -6.55
C VAL A 10 -13.89 25.80 -7.85
N SER A 11 -12.84 26.36 -8.43
CA SER A 11 -12.16 25.81 -9.59
C SER A 11 -11.05 24.88 -9.13
N ILE A 12 -11.12 23.62 -9.54
CA ILE A 12 -9.98 22.70 -9.44
C ILE A 12 -9.14 22.93 -10.69
N ALA A 13 -8.00 23.57 -10.54
CA ALA A 13 -7.03 23.70 -11.62
C ALA A 13 -5.95 22.62 -11.44
N CYS A 14 -5.86 21.70 -12.39
CA CYS A 14 -4.69 20.84 -12.54
C CYS A 14 -3.62 21.63 -13.29
N PHE A 15 -2.53 22.02 -12.62
CA PHE A 15 -1.45 22.73 -13.26
C PHE A 15 -0.36 21.75 -13.68
N ASP A 16 0.00 21.77 -14.97
CA ASP A 16 1.19 21.15 -15.51
C ASP A 16 2.37 22.10 -15.32
N THR A 17 3.32 21.77 -14.46
CA THR A 17 4.56 22.52 -14.29
C THR A 17 5.75 21.69 -14.81
N ALA A 18 5.93 21.65 -16.12
CA ALA A 18 7.20 21.18 -16.70
C ALA A 18 8.24 22.34 -16.66
N PRO A 19 9.56 22.06 -16.36
CA PRO A 19 10.35 21.17 -17.18
C PRO A 19 11.26 20.15 -16.44
N PHE A 20 10.89 19.68 -15.29
CA PHE A 20 11.58 18.52 -14.69
C PHE A 20 10.55 17.44 -14.35
N LYS A 21 10.76 16.23 -14.92
CA LYS A 21 9.91 15.04 -14.81
C LYS A 21 9.72 14.54 -13.36
N LEU A 22 8.97 15.27 -12.56
CA LEU A 22 8.31 14.76 -11.37
C LEU A 22 6.85 15.21 -11.46
N LEU A 23 6.00 14.32 -11.97
CA LEU A 23 4.56 14.55 -12.05
C LEU A 23 4.00 14.42 -10.63
N LEU A 24 3.97 15.51 -9.89
CA LEU A 24 3.27 15.58 -8.61
C LEU A 24 1.85 16.09 -8.89
N PHE A 25 0.90 15.18 -9.07
CA PHE A 25 -0.51 15.53 -9.07
C PHE A 25 -0.96 15.80 -7.63
N VAL A 26 -1.18 17.05 -7.30
CA VAL A 26 -1.86 17.42 -6.05
C VAL A 26 -3.33 17.62 -6.37
N CYS A 27 -4.17 16.64 -6.07
CA CYS A 27 -5.61 16.82 -6.04
C CYS A 27 -5.98 17.58 -4.76
N LEU A 28 -6.26 18.87 -4.86
CA LEU A 28 -6.93 19.62 -3.80
C LEU A 28 -8.43 19.40 -3.92
N SER A 29 -9.01 18.63 -3.02
CA SER A 29 -10.45 18.53 -2.89
C SER A 29 -10.98 19.78 -2.21
N VAL A 30 -11.73 20.59 -2.92
CA VAL A 30 -12.48 21.71 -2.37
C VAL A 30 -13.92 21.28 -2.19
N VAL A 31 -14.43 21.53 -0.99
CA VAL A 31 -15.79 21.19 -0.58
C VAL A 31 -16.77 22.16 -1.23
N GLY A 32 -17.40 21.75 -2.29
CA GLY A 32 -18.57 22.36 -2.91
C GLY A 32 -19.34 21.21 -3.55
N ASP A 33 -20.64 21.20 -3.45
CA ASP A 33 -21.63 20.19 -3.85
C ASP A 33 -21.29 19.46 -5.17
N SER A 34 -20.23 18.67 -5.16
CA SER A 34 -19.76 17.86 -6.26
C SER A 34 -20.18 16.43 -6.00
N THR A 35 -20.80 15.81 -6.96
CA THR A 35 -21.01 14.37 -7.01
C THR A 35 -19.69 13.67 -6.73
N SER A 36 -19.45 13.33 -5.45
CA SER A 36 -18.22 12.67 -5.05
C SER A 36 -18.19 11.28 -5.68
N ILE A 37 -17.25 11.07 -6.58
CA ILE A 37 -17.00 9.74 -7.12
C ILE A 37 -16.35 8.93 -5.99
N SER A 38 -16.90 7.77 -5.67
CA SER A 38 -16.31 6.85 -4.71
C SER A 38 -16.32 5.43 -5.29
N CYS A 39 -15.22 4.72 -5.16
CA CYS A 39 -15.10 3.34 -5.61
C CYS A 39 -14.95 2.43 -4.40
N GLY A 40 -16.02 1.72 -4.04
CA GLY A 40 -15.99 0.76 -2.94
C GLY A 40 -15.65 1.40 -1.58
N SER A 41 -14.93 0.70 -0.73
CA SER A 41 -14.41 1.21 0.53
C SER A 41 -13.12 2.00 0.33
N LYS A 42 -12.71 2.79 1.36
CA LYS A 42 -11.44 3.55 1.30
C LYS A 42 -10.22 2.67 1.04
N THR A 43 -10.27 1.42 1.46
CA THR A 43 -9.23 0.43 1.18
C THR A 43 -9.90 -0.87 0.78
N ASN A 44 -9.56 -1.38 -0.39
CA ASN A 44 -10.10 -2.62 -0.92
C ASN A 44 -9.01 -3.70 -0.90
N VAL A 45 -9.41 -4.95 -0.73
CA VAL A 45 -8.52 -6.10 -0.75
C VAL A 45 -8.92 -6.99 -1.92
N MET A 46 -7.96 -7.28 -2.79
CA MET A 46 -8.09 -8.26 -3.86
C MET A 46 -7.24 -9.49 -3.57
N THR A 47 -7.55 -10.59 -4.23
CA THR A 47 -6.82 -11.85 -4.10
C THR A 47 -6.30 -12.28 -5.46
N VAL A 48 -5.03 -12.66 -5.55
CA VAL A 48 -4.43 -13.24 -6.75
C VAL A 48 -5.25 -14.45 -7.21
N GLY A 49 -5.55 -14.52 -8.50
CA GLY A 49 -6.29 -15.61 -9.11
C GLY A 49 -7.80 -15.61 -8.84
N VAL A 50 -8.33 -14.66 -8.07
CA VAL A 50 -9.75 -14.53 -7.77
C VAL A 50 -10.34 -13.32 -8.49
N TYR A 51 -11.49 -13.52 -9.13
CA TYR A 51 -12.20 -12.39 -9.75
C TYR A 51 -12.73 -11.44 -8.68
N ASN A 52 -12.44 -10.16 -8.86
CA ASN A 52 -12.88 -9.05 -7.99
C ASN A 52 -13.64 -8.02 -8.82
N SER A 53 -14.58 -7.33 -8.20
CA SER A 53 -15.35 -6.25 -8.83
C SER A 53 -15.75 -5.20 -7.80
N PHE A 54 -15.46 -3.94 -8.08
CA PHE A 54 -15.82 -2.79 -7.25
C PHE A 54 -16.48 -1.74 -8.12
N SER A 55 -17.74 -1.45 -7.87
CA SER A 55 -18.46 -0.40 -8.58
C SER A 55 -18.06 0.97 -8.05
N CYS A 56 -17.84 1.90 -8.97
CA CYS A 56 -17.65 3.30 -8.70
C CYS A 56 -18.96 4.05 -8.96
N ASN A 57 -19.24 5.04 -8.13
CA ASN A 57 -20.38 5.93 -8.38
C ASN A 57 -19.91 7.08 -9.30
N SER A 58 -19.87 6.85 -10.60
CA SER A 58 -19.41 7.84 -11.57
C SER A 58 -20.20 7.76 -12.87
N THR A 59 -20.15 8.84 -13.65
CA THR A 59 -20.75 8.92 -14.99
C THR A 59 -19.70 9.19 -16.06
N CYS A 60 -18.52 8.63 -15.88
CA CYS A 60 -17.37 8.88 -16.75
C CYS A 60 -17.41 8.04 -18.02
N SER A 61 -17.16 8.65 -19.17
CA SER A 61 -17.05 7.93 -20.45
C SER A 61 -15.63 7.49 -20.81
N ARG A 62 -14.62 8.12 -20.22
CA ARG A 62 -13.19 7.75 -20.39
C ARG A 62 -12.47 7.81 -19.07
N PHE A 63 -11.56 6.85 -18.87
CA PHE A 63 -10.79 6.71 -17.64
C PHE A 63 -9.32 6.55 -17.92
N SER A 64 -8.50 7.10 -17.03
CA SER A 64 -7.10 6.72 -16.86
C SER A 64 -6.80 6.49 -15.39
N ALA A 65 -5.90 5.56 -15.09
CA ALA A 65 -5.46 5.30 -13.72
C ALA A 65 -3.96 5.59 -13.59
N THR A 66 -3.60 6.31 -12.55
CA THR A 66 -2.20 6.60 -12.21
C THR A 66 -1.93 6.21 -10.76
N PRO A 67 -0.93 5.33 -10.49
CA PRO A 67 -0.17 4.54 -11.45
C PRO A 67 -1.03 3.57 -12.26
N ALA A 68 -0.44 2.85 -13.23
CA ALA A 68 -1.17 1.83 -13.98
C ALA A 68 -1.70 0.73 -13.07
N LEU A 69 -2.91 0.25 -13.34
CA LEU A 69 -3.51 -0.84 -12.58
C LEU A 69 -2.68 -2.14 -12.71
N PRO A 70 -2.70 -3.02 -11.70
CA PRO A 70 -2.00 -4.29 -11.77
C PRO A 70 -2.49 -5.15 -12.93
N ALA A 71 -1.61 -6.01 -13.41
CA ALA A 71 -1.94 -6.96 -14.47
C ALA A 71 -3.16 -7.81 -14.10
N GLY A 72 -4.12 -7.92 -15.03
CA GLY A 72 -5.38 -8.63 -14.83
C GLY A 72 -6.51 -7.79 -14.23
N ILE A 73 -6.27 -6.51 -13.87
CA ILE A 73 -7.29 -5.57 -13.40
C ILE A 73 -7.57 -4.52 -14.47
N LEU A 74 -8.85 -4.28 -14.69
CA LEU A 74 -9.37 -3.35 -15.67
C LEU A 74 -10.33 -2.36 -15.00
N PHE A 75 -10.50 -1.21 -15.63
CA PHE A 75 -11.54 -0.26 -15.28
C PHE A 75 -12.42 -0.01 -16.52
N ALA A 76 -13.71 -0.29 -16.42
CA ALA A 76 -14.68 0.01 -17.46
C ALA A 76 -16.09 0.06 -16.87
N ASN A 77 -16.99 0.86 -17.48
CA ASN A 77 -18.39 0.98 -17.07
C ASN A 77 -18.54 1.24 -15.57
N ASP A 78 -17.80 2.22 -15.06
CA ASP A 78 -17.81 2.62 -13.64
C ASP A 78 -17.46 1.47 -12.68
N THR A 79 -16.70 0.51 -13.14
CA THR A 79 -16.34 -0.66 -12.34
C THR A 79 -14.85 -0.97 -12.51
N ILE A 80 -14.15 -1.15 -11.39
CA ILE A 80 -12.82 -1.75 -11.34
C ILE A 80 -13.04 -3.24 -11.16
N TYR A 81 -12.57 -4.05 -12.09
CA TYR A 81 -12.81 -5.49 -12.07
C TYR A 81 -11.68 -6.28 -12.71
N GLY A 82 -11.66 -7.56 -12.41
CA GLY A 82 -10.73 -8.51 -13.02
C GLY A 82 -10.16 -9.52 -12.04
N THR A 83 -9.19 -10.26 -12.52
CA THR A 83 -8.46 -11.29 -11.77
C THR A 83 -6.99 -10.91 -11.74
N PRO A 84 -6.48 -10.38 -10.62
CA PRO A 84 -5.06 -10.00 -10.53
C PRO A 84 -4.19 -11.24 -10.63
N VAL A 85 -3.08 -11.14 -11.35
CA VAL A 85 -2.15 -12.27 -11.60
C VAL A 85 -0.93 -12.24 -10.68
N GLU A 86 -0.68 -11.13 -9.98
CA GLU A 86 0.43 -10.95 -9.06
C GLU A 86 0.03 -10.13 -7.83
N THR A 87 0.79 -10.27 -6.75
CA THR A 87 0.58 -9.51 -5.51
C THR A 87 1.06 -8.08 -5.65
N SER A 88 0.43 -7.17 -4.90
CA SER A 88 0.92 -5.79 -4.75
C SER A 88 0.79 -5.31 -3.31
N SER A 89 1.67 -4.41 -2.89
CA SER A 89 1.48 -3.63 -1.66
C SER A 89 0.24 -2.74 -1.78
N LEU A 90 -0.16 -2.14 -0.66
CA LEU A 90 -1.22 -1.11 -0.70
C LEU A 90 -0.74 0.08 -1.54
N ILE A 91 -1.43 0.32 -2.63
CA ILE A 91 -1.16 1.42 -3.56
C ILE A 91 -2.42 2.26 -3.67
N THR A 92 -2.26 3.57 -3.67
CA THR A 92 -3.32 4.52 -3.97
C THR A 92 -3.25 4.91 -5.43
N TYR A 93 -4.35 4.79 -6.11
CA TYR A 93 -4.52 5.13 -7.53
C TYR A 93 -5.34 6.40 -7.64
N THR A 94 -4.94 7.28 -8.54
CA THR A 94 -5.76 8.38 -9.01
C THR A 94 -6.50 7.92 -10.26
N ILE A 95 -7.81 8.00 -10.26
CA ILE A 95 -8.66 7.73 -11.42
C ILE A 95 -9.07 9.07 -12.00
N ASP A 96 -8.59 9.37 -13.19
CA ASP A 96 -9.00 10.55 -13.95
C ASP A 96 -10.15 10.20 -14.87
N CYS A 97 -11.15 11.04 -14.84
CA CYS A 97 -12.42 10.87 -15.50
C CYS A 97 -12.61 12.01 -16.52
N SER A 98 -12.59 11.73 -17.79
CA SER A 98 -12.95 12.71 -18.82
C SER A 98 -14.30 12.38 -19.43
N GLY A 99 -15.24 13.34 -19.37
CA GLY A 99 -16.54 13.22 -19.99
C GLY A 99 -16.54 13.78 -21.41
N ASP A 100 -17.17 13.07 -22.36
CA ASP A 100 -17.47 13.59 -23.69
C ASP A 100 -18.67 14.54 -23.65
N TYR A 101 -18.55 15.70 -22.98
CA TYR A 101 -19.47 16.80 -23.19
C TYR A 101 -18.84 17.77 -24.19
N GLY A 102 -19.48 17.84 -25.38
CA GLY A 102 -19.00 18.55 -26.55
C GLY A 102 -18.56 20.00 -26.30
N ILE A 103 -17.58 20.43 -27.08
CA ILE A 103 -17.03 21.77 -27.43
C ILE A 103 -16.99 22.90 -26.39
N PHE A 104 -17.58 22.77 -25.20
CA PHE A 104 -17.49 23.70 -24.08
C PHE A 104 -17.38 23.01 -22.73
N SER A 105 -16.35 22.15 -22.55
CA SER A 105 -16.01 21.65 -21.22
C SER A 105 -15.30 22.73 -20.42
N LEU A 106 -16.05 23.59 -19.77
CA LEU A 106 -15.62 24.28 -18.56
C LEU A 106 -15.87 23.40 -17.33
N GLY A 107 -15.72 22.08 -17.47
CA GLY A 107 -15.94 21.11 -16.41
C GLY A 107 -14.64 20.48 -15.99
N GLY A 108 -14.24 20.68 -14.75
CA GLY A 108 -13.05 20.06 -14.18
C GLY A 108 -13.11 18.54 -14.25
N ASP A 109 -11.98 17.94 -14.59
CA ASP A 109 -11.75 16.50 -14.49
C ASP A 109 -11.99 16.07 -13.05
N SER A 110 -12.85 15.08 -12.84
CA SER A 110 -13.08 14.53 -11.51
C SER A 110 -12.00 13.49 -11.22
N CYS A 111 -11.17 13.75 -10.23
CA CYS A 111 -10.16 12.79 -9.76
C CYS A 111 -10.71 11.99 -8.57
N VAL A 112 -10.53 10.68 -8.59
CA VAL A 112 -10.87 9.79 -7.48
C VAL A 112 -9.61 9.14 -6.94
N LEU A 113 -9.44 9.20 -5.62
CA LEU A 113 -8.43 8.42 -4.95
C LEU A 113 -9.02 7.08 -4.51
N PHE A 114 -8.42 6.01 -4.98
CA PHE A 114 -8.82 4.66 -4.71
C PHE A 114 -7.61 3.83 -4.30
N SER A 115 -7.71 3.11 -3.20
CA SER A 115 -6.59 2.30 -2.71
C SER A 115 -6.97 0.84 -2.64
N PHE A 116 -6.07 -0.03 -3.07
CA PHE A 116 -6.21 -1.46 -2.84
C PHE A 116 -4.87 -2.17 -2.69
N VAL A 117 -4.91 -3.34 -2.10
CA VAL A 117 -3.81 -4.28 -1.96
C VAL A 117 -4.20 -5.61 -2.62
N VAL A 118 -3.26 -6.24 -3.29
CA VAL A 118 -3.46 -7.58 -3.84
C VAL A 118 -2.70 -8.58 -3.00
N LEU A 119 -3.42 -9.43 -2.29
CA LEU A 119 -2.86 -10.46 -1.42
C LEU A 119 -2.84 -11.81 -2.14
N GLY A 120 -1.84 -12.62 -1.80
CA GLY A 120 -1.73 -14.01 -2.23
C GLY A 120 -1.50 -14.93 -1.03
N TYR A 121 -1.49 -16.24 -1.27
CA TYR A 121 -1.12 -17.22 -0.26
C TYR A 121 0.36 -17.03 0.12
N PRO A 122 0.69 -16.98 1.42
CA PRO A 122 2.07 -16.96 1.89
C PRO A 122 2.75 -18.28 1.59
N THR A 123 3.80 -18.26 0.79
CA THR A 123 4.62 -19.45 0.47
C THR A 123 6.09 -19.24 0.71
N GLU A 124 6.50 -17.97 0.91
CA GLU A 124 7.90 -17.60 1.10
C GLU A 124 8.01 -16.47 2.11
N LEU A 125 8.98 -16.60 3.03
CA LEU A 125 9.38 -15.57 3.99
C LEU A 125 10.88 -15.67 4.18
N SER A 126 11.61 -14.55 4.10
CA SER A 126 13.06 -14.52 4.21
C SER A 126 13.57 -13.21 4.76
N ALA A 127 14.68 -13.25 5.48
CA ALA A 127 15.48 -12.08 5.85
C ALA A 127 16.58 -11.78 4.81
N GLY A 128 16.70 -12.59 3.75
CA GLY A 128 17.79 -12.51 2.77
C GLY A 128 19.07 -13.23 3.23
N PHE A 129 19.11 -13.74 4.45
CA PHE A 129 20.22 -14.51 5.04
C PHE A 129 19.68 -15.40 6.16
N SER A 130 20.42 -16.44 6.53
CA SER A 130 20.05 -17.40 7.58
C SER A 130 20.75 -17.13 8.92
N GLU A 131 21.87 -16.40 8.90
CA GLU A 131 22.65 -16.09 10.10
C GLU A 131 23.22 -14.67 10.05
N GLN A 132 23.23 -13.98 11.20
CA GLN A 132 23.86 -12.67 11.37
C GLN A 132 24.65 -12.61 12.68
N THR A 133 25.86 -12.02 12.64
CA THR A 133 26.61 -11.70 13.84
C THR A 133 26.13 -10.38 14.43
N VAL A 134 25.88 -10.40 15.74
CA VAL A 134 25.46 -9.23 16.53
C VAL A 134 26.47 -9.01 17.64
N PHE A 135 27.03 -7.79 17.74
CA PHE A 135 27.95 -7.42 18.81
C PHE A 135 27.20 -6.92 20.05
N ILE A 136 27.50 -7.54 21.21
CA ILE A 136 26.86 -7.21 22.48
C ILE A 136 27.14 -5.75 22.83
N GLY A 137 26.07 -5.03 23.22
CA GLY A 137 26.12 -3.60 23.58
C GLY A 137 26.17 -2.63 22.42
N LEU A 138 26.12 -3.13 21.17
CA LEU A 138 26.08 -2.28 19.98
C LEU A 138 24.78 -2.49 19.19
N PRO A 139 24.25 -1.42 18.56
CA PRO A 139 23.13 -1.56 17.65
C PRO A 139 23.57 -2.32 16.39
N PHE A 140 22.70 -3.16 15.84
CA PHE A 140 22.89 -3.81 14.55
C PHE A 140 21.93 -3.25 13.50
N ILE A 141 22.23 -3.53 12.23
CA ILE A 141 21.34 -3.14 11.13
C ILE A 141 20.02 -3.91 11.30
N PRO A 142 18.88 -3.20 11.40
CA PRO A 142 17.59 -3.86 11.58
C PRO A 142 17.31 -4.89 10.49
N ILE A 143 16.91 -6.08 10.91
CA ILE A 143 16.53 -7.16 10.02
C ILE A 143 15.06 -6.98 9.65
N ARG A 144 14.73 -7.09 8.37
CA ARG A 144 13.36 -7.09 7.86
C ARG A 144 13.08 -8.41 7.16
N PHE A 145 11.89 -8.92 7.39
CA PHE A 145 11.41 -10.13 6.74
C PHE A 145 10.49 -9.75 5.59
N THR A 146 10.75 -10.32 4.42
CA THR A 146 9.99 -10.09 3.19
C THR A 146 9.62 -11.43 2.57
N GLY A 147 8.60 -11.46 1.73
CA GLY A 147 8.17 -12.69 1.05
C GLY A 147 7.40 -12.42 -0.22
N ASN A 148 6.73 -13.45 -0.71
CA ASN A 148 5.99 -13.44 -1.96
C ASN A 148 4.65 -12.68 -1.92
N THR A 149 4.22 -12.23 -0.74
CA THR A 149 2.96 -11.50 -0.53
C THR A 149 3.11 -10.47 0.57
N VAL A 150 2.09 -9.64 0.76
CA VAL A 150 2.00 -8.73 1.90
C VAL A 150 1.52 -9.52 3.12
N PHE A 151 2.24 -9.39 4.21
CA PHE A 151 1.86 -9.92 5.51
C PHE A 151 1.19 -8.82 6.33
N THR A 152 0.14 -9.19 7.04
CA THR A 152 -0.62 -8.28 7.93
C THR A 152 -0.17 -8.38 9.38
N GLU A 153 0.52 -9.46 9.72
CA GLU A 153 0.98 -9.76 11.07
C GLU A 153 2.25 -10.60 11.01
N TYR A 154 3.16 -10.37 11.95
CA TYR A 154 4.35 -11.18 12.16
C TYR A 154 4.45 -11.64 13.60
N SER A 155 5.10 -12.77 13.82
CA SER A 155 5.45 -13.25 15.15
C SER A 155 6.85 -13.84 15.16
N ILE A 156 7.46 -13.91 16.33
CA ILE A 156 8.81 -14.48 16.53
C ILE A 156 8.82 -15.42 17.73
N THR A 157 9.43 -16.57 17.55
CA THR A 157 9.53 -17.61 18.61
C THR A 157 10.96 -18.15 18.67
N PRO A 158 11.59 -18.23 19.86
CA PRO A 158 11.10 -17.70 21.14
C PRO A 158 10.99 -16.18 21.14
N ALA A 159 10.25 -15.62 22.09
CA ALA A 159 10.14 -14.19 22.25
C ALA A 159 11.52 -13.55 22.46
N VAL A 160 11.74 -12.40 21.85
CA VAL A 160 12.99 -11.65 21.98
C VAL A 160 13.14 -11.03 23.37
N THR A 161 14.36 -11.01 23.87
CA THR A 161 14.72 -10.54 25.21
C THR A 161 16.06 -9.79 25.15
N ASP A 162 16.53 -9.33 26.30
CA ASP A 162 17.88 -8.78 26.48
C ASP A 162 18.17 -7.57 25.55
N GLY A 163 17.18 -6.70 25.35
CA GLY A 163 17.32 -5.48 24.53
C GLY A 163 17.08 -5.68 23.04
N LEU A 164 16.67 -6.87 22.60
CA LEU A 164 16.11 -7.07 21.26
C LEU A 164 14.64 -6.65 21.24
N GLU A 165 14.21 -6.10 20.13
CA GLU A 165 12.83 -5.65 19.87
C GLU A 165 12.36 -6.22 18.54
N PHE A 166 11.12 -6.73 18.53
CA PHE A 166 10.46 -7.21 17.33
C PHE A 166 9.14 -6.49 17.13
N ASP A 167 8.98 -5.85 15.99
CA ASP A 167 7.75 -5.17 15.59
C ASP A 167 6.86 -6.16 14.80
N GLU A 168 5.79 -6.60 15.43
CA GLU A 168 4.84 -7.57 14.88
C GLU A 168 4.05 -7.02 13.67
N SER A 169 3.96 -5.70 13.52
CA SER A 169 3.25 -5.07 12.40
C SER A 169 4.10 -4.98 11.14
N THR A 170 5.41 -4.84 11.29
CA THR A 170 6.35 -4.62 10.17
C THR A 170 7.33 -5.77 9.94
N GLY A 171 7.36 -6.77 10.84
CA GLY A 171 8.33 -7.85 10.79
C GLY A 171 9.77 -7.34 10.93
N ARG A 172 9.99 -6.30 11.76
CA ARG A 172 11.30 -5.71 11.96
C ARG A 172 11.92 -6.17 13.28
N LEU A 173 13.08 -6.80 13.20
CA LEU A 173 13.91 -7.16 14.36
C LEU A 173 15.05 -6.14 14.51
N SER A 174 15.18 -5.54 15.68
CA SER A 174 16.17 -4.48 15.98
C SER A 174 16.54 -4.47 17.47
N GLY A 175 17.34 -3.49 17.88
CA GLY A 175 17.69 -3.27 19.27
C GLY A 175 19.18 -3.28 19.55
N VAL A 176 19.52 -3.32 20.85
CA VAL A 176 20.89 -3.45 21.36
C VAL A 176 20.92 -4.63 22.32
N TYR A 177 21.48 -5.75 21.86
CA TYR A 177 21.52 -6.95 22.69
C TYR A 177 22.50 -6.81 23.86
N THR A 178 22.02 -7.13 25.07
CA THR A 178 22.80 -6.99 26.32
C THR A 178 23.01 -8.33 27.06
N GLY A 179 22.58 -9.43 26.44
CA GLY A 179 22.66 -10.76 27.03
C GLY A 179 24.03 -11.44 26.89
N SER A 180 24.05 -12.76 26.95
CA SER A 180 25.28 -13.58 26.91
C SER A 180 25.71 -13.88 25.47
N VAL A 181 27.03 -14.12 25.30
CA VAL A 181 27.60 -14.65 24.04
C VAL A 181 26.96 -16.01 23.69
N GLY A 182 26.83 -16.28 22.40
CA GLY A 182 26.32 -17.56 21.92
C GLY A 182 25.40 -17.38 20.71
N ARG A 183 24.89 -18.49 20.22
CA ARG A 183 23.95 -18.54 19.10
C ARG A 183 22.54 -18.74 19.62
N ARG A 184 21.60 -17.99 19.06
CA ARG A 184 20.17 -18.18 19.29
C ARG A 184 19.44 -18.19 17.96
N SER A 185 18.59 -19.18 17.76
CA SER A 185 17.75 -19.30 16.58
C SER A 185 16.33 -18.88 16.92
N PHE A 186 15.73 -18.18 15.99
CA PHE A 186 14.37 -17.69 16.09
C PHE A 186 13.59 -18.15 14.87
N GLU A 187 12.38 -18.63 15.08
CA GLU A 187 11.40 -18.85 14.04
C GLU A 187 10.57 -17.59 13.89
N VAL A 188 10.54 -17.03 12.68
CA VAL A 188 9.69 -15.89 12.36
C VAL A 188 8.59 -16.35 11.43
N THR A 189 7.36 -16.01 11.78
CA THR A 189 6.17 -16.34 11.01
C THR A 189 5.54 -15.06 10.49
N GLY A 190 5.31 -15.00 9.20
CA GLY A 190 4.50 -13.97 8.54
C GLY A 190 3.12 -14.54 8.19
N LYS A 191 2.05 -13.77 8.43
CA LYS A 191 0.67 -14.18 8.26
C LYS A 191 -0.15 -13.14 7.51
N ASN A 192 -1.10 -13.60 6.74
CA ASN A 192 -2.20 -12.80 6.20
C ASN A 192 -3.51 -13.58 6.28
N GLN A 193 -4.61 -13.03 5.74
CA GLN A 193 -5.93 -13.68 5.78
C GLN A 193 -6.00 -15.04 5.05
N TYR A 194 -5.02 -15.39 4.22
CA TYR A 194 -4.99 -16.62 3.44
C TYR A 194 -4.11 -17.72 4.04
N GLY A 195 -3.29 -17.39 5.03
CA GLY A 195 -2.43 -18.35 5.69
C GLY A 195 -1.19 -17.75 6.34
N SER A 196 -0.23 -18.60 6.62
CA SER A 196 1.04 -18.22 7.23
C SER A 196 2.21 -19.04 6.67
N VAL A 197 3.40 -18.48 6.77
CA VAL A 197 4.66 -19.13 6.41
C VAL A 197 5.73 -18.73 7.42
N SER A 198 6.62 -19.65 7.76
CA SER A 198 7.69 -19.41 8.73
C SER A 198 9.07 -19.55 8.09
N THR A 199 10.03 -18.86 8.67
CA THR A 199 11.46 -18.98 8.35
C THR A 199 12.29 -18.97 9.63
N MET A 200 13.49 -19.55 9.57
CA MET A 200 14.44 -19.55 10.68
C MET A 200 15.54 -18.54 10.44
N ILE A 201 15.91 -17.81 11.50
CA ILE A 201 17.10 -16.97 11.53
C ILE A 201 17.92 -17.27 12.76
N THR A 202 19.25 -17.26 12.62
CA THR A 202 20.19 -17.43 13.74
C THR A 202 20.96 -16.14 13.98
N LEU A 203 20.96 -15.67 15.22
CA LEU A 203 21.79 -14.56 15.66
C LEU A 203 22.98 -15.12 16.45
N ASN A 204 24.19 -14.73 16.05
CA ASN A 204 25.44 -15.11 16.71
C ASN A 204 25.97 -13.91 17.52
N PHE A 205 25.74 -13.93 18.83
CA PHE A 205 26.10 -12.88 19.75
C PHE A 205 27.55 -12.98 20.19
N GLN A 206 28.34 -11.98 19.92
CA GLN A 206 29.78 -11.92 20.19
C GLN A 206 30.16 -10.64 20.96
N ARG A 207 31.25 -10.72 21.70
CA ARG A 207 31.93 -9.53 22.22
C ARG A 207 32.87 -9.02 21.14
N ARG A 208 33.00 -7.71 21.09
CA ARG A 208 33.99 -7.04 20.21
C ARG A 208 35.38 -7.11 20.85
#